data_37af2f531bb3782a9bc96e7e85a035f9
#
_entry.id   37af2f531bb3782a9bc96e7e85a035f9
#
_cell.length_a   1.000
_cell.length_b   1.000
_cell.length_c   1.000
_cell.angle_alpha   90.00
_cell.angle_beta   90.00
_cell.angle_gamma   90.00
#
_symmetry.space_group_name_H-M   'P 1'
#
loop_
_entity.id
_entity.type
_entity.pdbx_description
1 polymer ?
#
loop_
_entity_poly.entity_id
_entity_poly.type
_entity_poly.pdbx_seq_one_letter_code
_entity_poly.pdbx_strand_id
1 'polypeptide(L)'
;KLFLTGSEIERMKKEWITKLTEHLKASGIQVVYGENICYDSAAMREASEAGHVVLVEITDTSIYQEIEKELRMLKDWNVDVIGCVGVE
;
A
#
# COMPACT_ATOMS: atom_id res chain seq x y z
N LYS A 1 8.65 -9.81 2.72
CA LYS A 1 7.44 -9.27 3.32
C LYS A 1 6.95 -8.09 2.50
N LEU A 2 5.68 -8.05 2.19
CA LEU A 2 5.08 -7.04 1.35
C LEU A 2 4.05 -6.23 2.15
N PHE A 3 4.13 -4.92 2.07
CA PHE A 3 3.17 -4.03 2.73
C PHE A 3 2.27 -3.37 1.70
N LEU A 4 0.96 -3.45 1.91
CA LEU A 4 -0.04 -2.81 1.05
C LEU A 4 -0.55 -1.54 1.71
N THR A 5 -0.52 -0.44 0.98
CA THR A 5 -1.05 0.84 1.43
C THR A 5 -1.59 1.63 0.25
N GLY A 6 -2.24 2.74 0.51
CA GLY A 6 -2.77 3.60 -0.54
C GLY A 6 -3.48 4.81 0.05
N SER A 7 -3.75 5.82 -0.77
CA SER A 7 -4.36 7.07 -0.31
C SER A 7 -5.78 6.90 0.21
N GLU A 8 -6.50 5.91 -0.29
CA GLU A 8 -7.90 5.65 0.08
C GLU A 8 -8.09 4.21 0.58
N ILE A 9 -7.03 3.60 1.11
CA ILE A 9 -7.07 2.17 1.43
C ILE A 9 -8.11 1.80 2.49
N GLU A 10 -8.36 2.70 3.45
CA GLU A 10 -9.38 2.47 4.48
C GLU A 10 -10.80 2.48 3.94
N ARG A 11 -11.01 3.06 2.74
CA ARG A 11 -12.31 3.10 2.06
C ARG A 11 -12.50 1.94 1.10
N MET A 12 -11.44 1.19 0.87
CA MET A 12 -11.47 0.05 -0.05
C MET A 12 -12.27 -1.09 0.56
N LYS A 13 -13.03 -1.80 -0.27
CA LYS A 13 -13.79 -2.95 0.19
C LYS A 13 -12.84 -4.04 0.69
N LYS A 14 -13.12 -4.58 1.85
CA LYS A 14 -12.30 -5.66 2.43
C LYS A 14 -12.17 -6.85 1.51
N GLU A 15 -13.17 -7.11 0.68
CA GLU A 15 -13.15 -8.19 -0.30
C GLU A 15 -11.97 -8.09 -1.26
N TRP A 16 -11.67 -6.88 -1.74
CA TRP A 16 -10.56 -6.65 -2.65
C TRP A 16 -9.22 -6.92 -1.98
N ILE A 17 -9.07 -6.41 -0.76
CA ILE A 17 -7.84 -6.59 0.01
C ILE A 17 -7.65 -8.07 0.32
N THR A 18 -8.71 -8.77 0.71
CA THR A 18 -8.67 -10.19 1.01
C THR A 18 -8.26 -11.01 -0.21
N LYS A 19 -8.88 -10.74 -1.36
CA LYS A 19 -8.56 -11.46 -2.60
C LYS A 19 -7.11 -11.24 -3.02
N LEU A 20 -6.65 -10.00 -2.97
CA LEU A 20 -5.27 -9.66 -3.32
C LEU A 20 -4.28 -10.33 -2.36
N THR A 21 -4.57 -10.28 -1.07
CA THR A 21 -3.74 -10.91 -0.06
C THR A 21 -3.66 -12.43 -0.25
N GLU A 22 -4.79 -13.06 -0.50
CA GLU A 22 -4.83 -14.52 -0.73
C GLU A 22 -4.06 -14.91 -1.98
N HIS A 23 -4.19 -14.13 -3.04
CA HIS A 23 -3.46 -14.39 -4.27
C HIS A 23 -1.95 -14.31 -4.06
N LEU A 24 -1.49 -13.30 -3.35
CA LEU A 24 -0.07 -13.13 -3.05
C LEU A 24 0.46 -14.19 -2.10
N LYS A 25 -0.34 -14.58 -1.11
CA LYS A 25 0.03 -15.67 -0.18
C LYS A 25 0.16 -17.00 -0.92
N ALA A 26 -0.70 -17.25 -1.89
CA ALA A 26 -0.62 -18.47 -2.70
C ALA A 26 0.71 -18.54 -3.46
N SER A 27 1.33 -17.41 -3.75
CA SER A 27 2.64 -17.31 -4.38
C SER A 27 3.80 -17.37 -3.40
N GLY A 28 3.53 -17.60 -2.11
CA GLY A 28 4.54 -17.68 -1.07
C GLY A 28 4.99 -16.35 -0.49
N ILE A 29 4.26 -15.28 -0.77
CA ILE A 29 4.59 -13.93 -0.31
C ILE A 29 3.84 -13.61 0.97
N GLN A 30 4.57 -13.17 1.99
CA GLN A 30 3.96 -12.71 3.23
C GLN A 30 3.48 -11.27 3.05
N VAL A 31 2.19 -11.03 3.28
CA VAL A 31 1.54 -9.75 3.02
C VAL A 31 0.93 -9.18 4.30
N VAL A 32 1.15 -7.89 4.50
CA VAL A 32 0.54 -7.11 5.57
C VAL A 32 -0.05 -5.86 4.93
N TYR A 33 -1.19 -5.40 5.39
CA TYR A 33 -1.72 -4.13 4.91
C TYR A 33 -1.94 -3.15 6.07
N GLY A 34 -1.90 -1.87 5.76
CA GLY A 34 -2.12 -0.81 6.73
C GLY A 34 -2.79 0.39 6.10
N GLU A 35 -3.08 1.39 6.92
CA GLU A 35 -3.72 2.61 6.46
C GLU A 35 -2.77 3.49 5.65
N ASN A 36 -3.25 4.63 5.19
CA ASN A 36 -2.45 5.57 4.42
C ASN A 36 -1.22 6.01 5.22
N ILE A 37 -0.05 5.73 4.70
CA ILE A 37 1.23 6.02 5.36
C ILE A 37 1.46 7.52 5.60
N CYS A 38 0.81 8.38 4.84
CA CYS A 38 0.95 9.83 5.00
C CYS A 38 0.26 10.33 6.27
N TYR A 39 -0.71 9.58 6.78
CA TYR A 39 -1.52 10.01 7.93
C TYR A 39 -1.42 9.08 9.13
N ASP A 40 -0.68 7.99 9.00
CA ASP A 40 -0.51 7.01 10.07
C ASP A 40 0.97 6.64 10.20
N SER A 41 1.60 7.12 11.27
CA SER A 41 3.03 6.88 11.50
C SER A 41 3.34 5.41 11.78
N ALA A 42 2.39 4.69 12.39
CA ALA A 42 2.55 3.26 12.61
C ALA A 42 2.58 2.48 11.28
N ALA A 43 1.72 2.88 10.35
CA ALA A 43 1.69 2.28 9.02
C ALA A 43 3.01 2.54 8.28
N MET A 44 3.56 3.75 8.38
CA MET A 44 4.85 4.07 7.76
C MET A 44 5.98 3.22 8.35
N ARG A 45 5.96 3.03 9.66
CA ARG A 45 6.96 2.19 10.33
C ARG A 45 6.86 0.74 9.85
N GLU A 46 5.65 0.20 9.74
CA GLU A 46 5.44 -1.15 9.25
C GLU A 46 5.91 -1.30 7.80
N ALA A 47 5.66 -0.30 6.97
CA ALA A 47 6.13 -0.28 5.59
C ALA A 47 7.66 -0.32 5.54
N SER A 48 8.31 0.47 6.38
CA SER A 48 9.77 0.49 6.47
C SER A 48 10.34 -0.86 6.90
N GLU A 49 9.70 -1.50 7.87
CA GLU A 49 10.13 -2.82 8.35
C GLU A 49 9.93 -3.91 7.29
N ALA A 50 8.86 -3.79 6.50
CA ALA A 50 8.61 -4.73 5.41
C ALA A 50 9.63 -4.59 4.28
N GLY A 51 10.07 -3.37 4.00
CA GLY A 51 11.06 -3.08 2.99
C GLY A 51 10.53 -2.98 1.57
N HIS A 52 9.39 -3.56 1.28
CA HIS A 52 8.76 -3.55 -0.03
C HIS A 52 7.28 -3.16 0.10
N VAL A 53 6.83 -2.26 -0.75
CA VAL A 53 5.46 -1.72 -0.69
C VAL A 53 4.79 -1.82 -2.06
N VAL A 54 3.51 -2.15 -2.04
CA VAL A 54 2.63 -2.02 -3.21
C VAL A 54 1.58 -0.97 -2.86
N LEU A 55 1.44 0.02 -3.71
CA LEU A 55 0.41 1.04 -3.57
C LEU A 55 -0.87 0.54 -4.24
N VAL A 56 -1.97 0.60 -3.49
CA VAL A 56 -3.29 0.22 -4.00
C VAL A 56 -4.14 1.49 -4.02
N GLU A 57 -4.56 1.90 -5.18
CA GLU A 57 -5.28 3.15 -5.38
C GLU A 57 -6.64 2.92 -6.02
N ILE A 58 -7.64 3.71 -5.61
CA ILE A 58 -8.96 3.68 -6.22
C ILE A 58 -8.95 4.68 -7.38
N THR A 59 -9.08 4.21 -8.59
CA THR A 59 -8.85 5.00 -9.80
C THR A 59 -9.73 6.25 -9.91
N ASP A 60 -10.96 6.18 -9.40
CA ASP A 60 -11.89 7.29 -9.50
C ASP A 60 -11.77 8.32 -8.39
N THR A 61 -11.15 7.96 -7.26
CA THR A 61 -11.12 8.82 -6.09
C THR A 61 -9.73 9.18 -5.61
N SER A 62 -8.69 8.43 -5.99
CA SER A 62 -7.33 8.72 -5.59
C SER A 62 -6.84 10.01 -6.26
N ILE A 63 -6.29 10.90 -5.44
CA ILE A 63 -5.77 12.17 -5.89
C ILE A 63 -4.30 12.01 -6.22
N TYR A 64 -3.91 12.44 -7.42
CA TYR A 64 -2.53 12.34 -7.89
C TYR A 64 -1.52 12.90 -6.89
N GLN A 65 -1.86 14.02 -6.26
CA GLN A 65 -0.99 14.66 -5.27
C GLN A 65 -0.76 13.77 -4.05
N GLU A 66 -1.77 13.01 -3.64
CA GLU A 66 -1.64 12.08 -2.53
C GLU A 66 -0.70 10.92 -2.89
N ILE A 67 -0.83 10.43 -4.11
CA ILE A 67 0.05 9.37 -4.60
C ILE A 67 1.51 9.87 -4.63
N GLU A 68 1.74 11.09 -5.08
CA GLU A 68 3.07 11.68 -5.09
C GLU A 68 3.66 11.80 -3.69
N LYS A 69 2.84 12.18 -2.70
CA LYS A 69 3.27 12.26 -1.30
C LYS A 69 3.71 10.89 -0.79
N GLU A 70 2.92 9.87 -1.08
CA GLU A 70 3.24 8.51 -0.68
C GLU A 70 4.58 8.06 -1.28
N LEU A 71 4.78 8.28 -2.56
CA LEU A 71 6.00 7.90 -3.24
C LEU A 71 7.22 8.63 -2.68
N ARG A 72 7.09 9.92 -2.43
CA ARG A 72 8.16 10.73 -1.86
C ARG A 72 8.53 10.26 -0.46
N MET A 73 7.51 9.99 0.37
CA MET A 73 7.70 9.53 1.73
C MET A 73 8.42 8.18 1.77
N LEU A 74 8.00 7.26 0.92
CA LEU A 74 8.63 5.94 0.83
C LEU A 74 10.07 6.06 0.34
N LYS A 75 10.34 6.94 -0.60
CA LYS A 75 11.69 7.19 -1.08
C LYS A 75 12.58 7.75 0.04
N ASP A 76 12.07 8.69 0.82
CA ASP A 76 12.81 9.30 1.92
C ASP A 76 13.16 8.28 3.00
N TRP A 77 12.33 7.27 3.17
CA TRP A 77 12.55 6.19 4.14
C TRP A 77 13.32 5.01 3.54
N ASN A 78 13.75 5.14 2.28
CA ASN A 78 14.47 4.07 1.58
C ASN A 78 13.67 2.78 1.43
N VAL A 79 12.35 2.91 1.29
CA VAL A 79 11.47 1.77 1.08
C VAL A 79 11.22 1.58 -0.42
N ASP A 80 11.32 0.35 -0.88
CA ASP A 80 11.19 0.03 -2.30
C ASP A 80 9.72 -0.15 -2.68
N VAL A 81 9.26 0.65 -3.64
CA VAL A 81 7.89 0.51 -4.17
C VAL A 81 7.97 -0.38 -5.41
N ILE A 82 7.43 -1.59 -5.28
CA ILE A 82 7.53 -2.59 -6.35
C ILE A 82 6.37 -2.55 -7.33
N GLY A 83 5.32 -1.81 -7.00
CA GLY A 83 4.21 -1.68 -7.93
C GLY A 83 3.09 -0.81 -7.41
N CYS A 84 2.16 -0.51 -8.30
CA CYS A 84 0.96 0.25 -8.00
C CYS A 84 -0.22 -0.45 -8.66
N VAL A 85 -1.28 -0.70 -7.89
CA VAL A 85 -2.47 -1.39 -8.39
C VAL A 85 -3.64 -0.43 -8.38
N GLY A 86 -4.29 -0.28 -9.54
CA GLY A 86 -5.51 0.52 -9.64
C GLY A 86 -6.73 -0.36 -9.42
N VAL A 87 -7.67 0.11 -8.60
CA VAL A 87 -8.92 -0.58 -8.30
C VAL A 87 -10.08 0.34 -8.65
N GLU A 88 -11.07 -0.18 -9.34
CA GLU A 88 -12.27 0.58 -9.72
C GLU A 88 -13.38 0.45 -8.69
#